data_9127d790e4e7f384f6cde8765ca9799d
#
_entry.id   9127d790e4e7f384f6cde8765ca9799d
#
_cell.length_a   1.000
_cell.length_b   1.000
_cell.length_c   1.000
_cell.angle_alpha   90.00
_cell.angle_beta   90.00
_cell.angle_gamma   90.00
#
_symmetry.space_group_name_H-M   'P 1'
#
loop_
_entity.id
_entity.type
_entity.pdbx_description
1 polymer ?
#
loop_
_entity_poly.entity_id
_entity_poly.type
_entity_poly.pdbx_seq_one_letter_code
_entity_poly.pdbx_strand_id
1 'polypeptide(L)'
;MKHKSLPNLALITPYPYLADVVIAQCTGLFNCHVYHGSLEKAATIARTLDKEYYDVILSRGGTAEYIARATDIPVVTIQMSVSDLLKALIPLKDCQRPIAFFNYQRYLPDVVLLASSLNIVIDEFVFISHEDMTSQLEQCYARHYTIVAGGCPVTETARHYQMQGILIENGVESVNSALREALAIVETTRRKMLDMTRLEIILSSITEGIIVTNENNDIQLFNKAAENIIGITAPQALGKQIDAVIKNTRINQVLLSKSPEIRELQELENTSIITSRVPMFMGKNCIGVVCSFTDTPQIQKVERIIRGKLQKKGFNARYTFDHLLTADSAMQAVKKLAQVYARTDSPVMIYGESGTG
;
A
#
# COMPACT_ATOMS: atom_id res chain seq x y z
N MET A 1 2.72 -20.80 15.66
CA MET A 1 2.89 -19.34 15.49
C MET A 1 4.26 -19.12 14.87
N LYS A 2 4.35 -18.77 13.57
CA LYS A 2 5.63 -18.45 12.92
C LYS A 2 6.16 -17.15 13.56
N HIS A 3 7.38 -17.15 14.02
CA HIS A 3 8.08 -15.95 14.50
C HIS A 3 7.97 -14.85 13.45
N LYS A 4 7.11 -13.86 13.70
CA LYS A 4 7.12 -12.61 12.94
C LYS A 4 8.46 -11.95 13.31
N SER A 5 9.37 -11.81 12.36
CA SER A 5 10.60 -11.05 12.58
C SER A 5 10.22 -9.65 13.08
N LEU A 6 10.87 -9.19 14.14
CA LEU A 6 10.68 -7.83 14.66
C LEU A 6 10.95 -6.83 13.51
N PRO A 7 10.23 -5.72 13.44
CA PRO A 7 10.53 -4.67 12.48
C PRO A 7 11.85 -3.99 12.78
N ASN A 8 12.53 -3.52 11.74
CA ASN A 8 13.81 -2.85 11.83
C ASN A 8 13.61 -1.33 11.97
N LEU A 9 14.12 -0.76 13.04
CA LEU A 9 14.05 0.66 13.36
C LEU A 9 15.45 1.27 13.29
N ALA A 10 15.59 2.38 12.55
CA ALA A 10 16.79 3.21 12.61
C ALA A 10 16.53 4.41 13.53
N LEU A 11 17.24 4.49 14.64
CA LEU A 11 17.27 5.69 15.48
C LEU A 11 18.38 6.60 14.99
N ILE A 12 18.04 7.82 14.56
CA ILE A 12 19.04 8.85 14.24
C ILE A 12 18.94 9.97 15.27
N THR A 13 19.96 10.13 16.08
CA THR A 13 19.97 11.06 17.22
C THR A 13 21.29 11.82 17.33
N PRO A 14 21.27 13.10 17.77
CA PRO A 14 22.48 13.86 17.99
C PRO A 14 23.24 13.47 19.26
N TYR A 15 22.61 12.81 20.24
CA TYR A 15 23.22 12.56 21.54
C TYR A 15 22.92 11.14 22.10
N PRO A 16 23.88 10.58 22.88
CA PRO A 16 23.80 9.19 23.35
C PRO A 16 22.64 8.91 24.31
N TYR A 17 22.30 9.84 25.22
CA TYR A 17 21.25 9.61 26.23
C TYR A 17 19.91 9.17 25.62
N LEU A 18 19.47 9.81 24.53
CA LEU A 18 18.24 9.42 23.85
C LEU A 18 18.36 7.99 23.28
N ALA A 19 19.54 7.61 22.80
CA ALA A 19 19.78 6.27 22.30
C ALA A 19 19.57 5.23 23.41
N ASP A 20 20.12 5.47 24.60
CA ASP A 20 19.99 4.56 25.74
C ASP A 20 18.52 4.38 26.15
N VAL A 21 17.75 5.48 26.21
CA VAL A 21 16.31 5.43 26.52
C VAL A 21 15.55 4.66 25.44
N VAL A 22 15.81 4.91 24.17
CA VAL A 22 15.12 4.23 23.07
C VAL A 22 15.48 2.73 23.05
N ILE A 23 16.75 2.36 23.18
CA ILE A 23 17.18 0.97 23.22
C ILE A 23 16.48 0.20 24.35
N ALA A 24 16.41 0.80 25.54
CA ALA A 24 15.76 0.18 26.68
C ALA A 24 14.25 -0.06 26.45
N GLN A 25 13.57 0.87 25.77
CA GLN A 25 12.13 0.79 25.54
C GLN A 25 11.75 -0.01 24.28
N CYS A 26 12.62 -0.13 23.27
CA CYS A 26 12.32 -0.84 22.03
C CYS A 26 12.56 -2.36 22.10
N THR A 27 13.11 -2.87 23.21
CA THR A 27 13.37 -4.31 23.40
C THR A 27 12.10 -5.14 23.22
N GLY A 28 12.15 -6.12 22.32
CA GLY A 28 11.00 -6.98 21.99
C GLY A 28 9.95 -6.35 21.06
N LEU A 29 10.09 -5.07 20.69
CA LEU A 29 9.22 -4.37 19.74
C LEU A 29 9.90 -4.20 18.39
N PHE A 30 11.20 -3.84 18.38
CA PHE A 30 11.98 -3.53 17.19
C PHE A 30 13.39 -4.09 17.28
N ASN A 31 13.99 -4.38 16.12
CA ASN A 31 15.46 -4.46 15.99
C ASN A 31 15.95 -3.03 15.79
N CYS A 32 16.55 -2.44 16.82
CA CYS A 32 16.95 -1.02 16.82
C CYS A 32 18.41 -0.86 16.43
N HIS A 33 18.67 -0.03 15.41
CA HIS A 33 20.02 0.38 15.00
C HIS A 33 20.19 1.88 15.24
N VAL A 34 21.28 2.26 15.90
CA VAL A 34 21.53 3.65 16.31
C VAL A 34 22.56 4.32 15.40
N TYR A 35 22.24 5.51 14.96
CA TYR A 35 23.10 6.40 14.17
C TYR A 35 23.22 7.75 14.85
N HIS A 36 24.40 8.35 14.81
CA HIS A 36 24.65 9.65 15.40
C HIS A 36 24.80 10.75 14.36
N GLY A 37 23.85 11.69 14.39
CA GLY A 37 23.82 12.83 13.48
C GLY A 37 22.72 13.80 13.83
N SER A 38 22.89 15.06 13.43
CA SER A 38 21.91 16.13 13.57
C SER A 38 21.73 16.83 12.22
N LEU A 39 20.51 17.34 11.97
CA LEU A 39 20.16 18.15 10.80
C LEU A 39 20.66 17.51 9.49
N GLU A 40 21.53 18.22 8.73
CA GLU A 40 22.02 17.77 7.41
C GLU A 40 22.83 16.48 7.48
N LYS A 41 23.62 16.28 8.55
CA LYS A 41 24.34 15.01 8.76
C LYS A 41 23.37 13.84 8.93
N ALA A 42 22.28 14.05 9.66
CA ALA A 42 21.25 13.03 9.84
C ALA A 42 20.53 12.73 8.53
N ALA A 43 20.24 13.75 7.72
CA ALA A 43 19.66 13.56 6.37
C ALA A 43 20.61 12.78 5.45
N THR A 44 21.92 13.04 5.51
CA THR A 44 22.91 12.26 4.75
C THR A 44 22.92 10.80 5.17
N ILE A 45 22.86 10.50 6.46
CA ILE A 45 22.75 9.12 6.96
C ILE A 45 21.46 8.48 6.41
N ALA A 46 20.33 9.17 6.52
CA ALA A 46 19.03 8.63 6.07
C ALA A 46 19.01 8.27 4.58
N ARG A 47 19.68 9.05 3.71
CA ARG A 47 19.83 8.72 2.27
C ARG A 47 20.59 7.42 2.01
N THR A 48 21.46 6.98 2.93
CA THR A 48 22.23 5.74 2.79
C THR A 48 21.51 4.51 3.34
N LEU A 49 20.40 4.70 4.07
CA LEU A 49 19.65 3.59 4.64
C LEU A 49 18.86 2.84 3.55
N ASP A 50 18.94 1.52 3.61
CA ASP A 50 18.18 0.65 2.72
C ASP A 50 16.69 0.63 3.13
N LYS A 51 15.83 1.10 2.25
CA LYS A 51 14.37 1.15 2.45
C LYS A 51 13.69 -0.24 2.47
N GLU A 52 14.36 -1.27 1.94
CA GLU A 52 13.86 -2.64 2.03
C GLU A 52 14.20 -3.29 3.37
N TYR A 53 15.23 -2.78 4.04
CA TYR A 53 15.69 -3.28 5.32
C TYR A 53 15.05 -2.55 6.51
N TYR A 54 14.92 -1.20 6.44
CA TYR A 54 14.36 -0.40 7.52
C TYR A 54 12.87 -0.13 7.31
N ASP A 55 12.06 -0.48 8.30
CA ASP A 55 10.62 -0.23 8.30
C ASP A 55 10.26 1.20 8.73
N VAL A 56 11.06 1.81 9.60
CA VAL A 56 10.81 3.15 10.17
C VAL A 56 12.10 3.79 10.69
N ILE A 57 12.16 5.12 10.61
CA ILE A 57 13.21 5.93 11.24
C ILE A 57 12.59 6.67 12.42
N LEU A 58 13.28 6.68 13.54
CA LEU A 58 12.93 7.46 14.72
C LEU A 58 13.97 8.57 14.92
N SER A 59 13.50 9.80 15.12
CA SER A 59 14.35 10.95 15.41
C SER A 59 13.56 12.01 16.18
N ARG A 60 14.16 13.15 16.48
CA ARG A 60 13.47 14.21 17.24
C ARG A 60 13.57 15.58 16.56
N GLY A 61 12.57 16.43 16.86
CA GLY A 61 12.54 17.85 16.51
C GLY A 61 12.87 18.13 15.04
N GLY A 62 13.59 19.21 14.80
CA GLY A 62 14.00 19.60 13.45
C GLY A 62 14.82 18.55 12.70
N THR A 63 15.61 17.71 13.40
CA THR A 63 16.37 16.63 12.76
C THR A 63 15.47 15.63 12.06
N ALA A 64 14.33 15.28 12.65
CA ALA A 64 13.35 14.39 12.03
C ALA A 64 12.78 14.94 10.72
N GLU A 65 12.58 16.26 10.63
CA GLU A 65 12.10 16.88 9.38
C GLU A 65 13.16 16.88 8.27
N TYR A 66 14.43 17.13 8.62
CA TYR A 66 15.51 17.01 7.64
C TYR A 66 15.61 15.60 7.08
N ILE A 67 15.44 14.59 7.96
CA ILE A 67 15.40 13.18 7.57
C ILE A 67 14.20 12.90 6.66
N ALA A 68 13.00 13.35 7.04
CA ALA A 68 11.76 13.10 6.29
C ALA A 68 11.79 13.64 4.85
N ARG A 69 12.55 14.73 4.63
CA ARG A 69 12.77 15.28 3.27
C ARG A 69 13.83 14.53 2.47
N ALA A 70 14.61 13.68 3.10
CA ALA A 70 15.78 13.03 2.52
C ALA A 70 15.55 11.56 2.13
N THR A 71 14.48 10.92 2.60
CA THR A 71 14.20 9.49 2.41
C THR A 71 12.71 9.21 2.28
N ASP A 72 12.36 8.10 1.61
CA ASP A 72 10.99 7.57 1.53
C ASP A 72 10.64 6.65 2.72
N ILE A 73 11.60 6.32 3.58
CA ILE A 73 11.33 5.53 4.79
C ILE A 73 10.47 6.37 5.74
N PRO A 74 9.37 5.83 6.30
CA PRO A 74 8.55 6.56 7.26
C PRO A 74 9.37 7.08 8.44
N VAL A 75 9.19 8.36 8.78
CA VAL A 75 9.91 9.01 9.89
C VAL A 75 8.94 9.37 10.99
N VAL A 76 9.22 8.92 12.20
CA VAL A 76 8.46 9.27 13.41
C VAL A 76 9.28 10.23 14.25
N THR A 77 8.64 11.32 14.66
CA THR A 77 9.27 12.36 15.49
C THR A 77 8.96 12.13 16.96
N ILE A 78 10.00 11.98 17.78
CA ILE A 78 9.85 11.97 19.24
C ILE A 78 9.47 13.38 19.69
N GLN A 79 8.22 13.55 20.08
CA GLN A 79 7.67 14.82 20.57
C GLN A 79 8.09 15.04 22.03
N MET A 80 8.26 16.31 22.42
CA MET A 80 8.44 16.65 23.82
C MET A 80 7.11 16.44 24.57
N SER A 81 7.15 15.75 25.71
CA SER A 81 6.01 15.62 26.62
C SER A 81 6.01 16.71 27.66
N VAL A 82 4.85 16.92 28.31
CA VAL A 82 4.75 17.81 29.47
C VAL A 82 5.70 17.36 30.58
N SER A 83 5.90 16.05 30.75
CA SER A 83 6.83 15.47 31.71
C SER A 83 8.30 15.86 31.42
N ASP A 84 8.69 15.92 30.12
CA ASP A 84 10.03 16.34 29.72
C ASP A 84 10.26 17.83 30.03
N LEU A 85 9.27 18.66 29.72
CA LEU A 85 9.29 20.09 30.03
C LEU A 85 9.37 20.35 31.54
N LEU A 86 8.54 19.65 32.31
CA LEU A 86 8.55 19.74 33.76
C LEU A 86 9.92 19.39 34.37
N LYS A 87 10.52 18.27 33.95
CA LYS A 87 11.83 17.86 34.42
C LYS A 87 12.91 18.90 34.17
N ALA A 88 12.86 19.55 32.99
CA ALA A 88 13.81 20.58 32.62
C ALA A 88 13.58 21.92 33.36
N LEU A 89 12.32 22.29 33.64
CA LEU A 89 11.93 23.59 34.16
C LEU A 89 11.76 23.63 35.69
N ILE A 90 11.46 22.50 36.37
CA ILE A 90 11.33 22.46 37.83
C ILE A 90 12.54 23.05 38.57
N PRO A 91 13.80 22.79 38.15
CA PRO A 91 14.98 23.40 38.81
C PRO A 91 15.01 24.95 38.73
N LEU A 92 14.22 25.52 37.84
CA LEU A 92 14.11 26.98 37.65
C LEU A 92 12.90 27.59 38.37
N LYS A 93 12.17 26.83 39.18
CA LYS A 93 11.02 27.31 39.94
C LYS A 93 11.37 28.57 40.71
N ASP A 94 10.47 29.57 40.68
CA ASP A 94 10.63 30.87 41.30
C ASP A 94 11.81 31.71 40.79
N CYS A 95 12.40 31.34 39.61
CA CYS A 95 13.44 32.12 38.97
C CYS A 95 12.86 33.40 38.40
N GLN A 96 13.35 34.56 38.86
CA GLN A 96 12.88 35.86 38.38
C GLN A 96 13.56 36.35 37.10
N ARG A 97 14.60 35.61 36.62
CA ARG A 97 15.26 35.93 35.37
C ARG A 97 14.45 35.38 34.20
N PRO A 98 14.25 36.14 33.12
CA PRO A 98 13.51 35.64 31.94
C PRO A 98 14.29 34.51 31.29
N ILE A 99 13.56 33.47 30.88
CA ILE A 99 14.05 32.30 30.19
C ILE A 99 13.65 32.38 28.72
N ALA A 100 14.62 32.34 27.82
CA ALA A 100 14.34 32.22 26.39
C ALA A 100 14.14 30.73 26.04
N PHE A 101 12.93 30.35 25.72
CA PHE A 101 12.58 28.99 25.32
C PHE A 101 12.53 28.87 23.80
N PHE A 102 13.35 28.02 23.23
CA PHE A 102 13.46 27.82 21.79
C PHE A 102 12.82 26.52 21.33
N ASN A 103 11.91 26.63 20.39
CA ASN A 103 11.29 25.48 19.77
C ASN A 103 11.29 25.56 18.24
N TYR A 104 11.30 24.42 17.57
CA TYR A 104 11.33 24.32 16.12
C TYR A 104 9.91 24.38 15.54
N GLN A 105 9.68 25.32 14.61
CA GLN A 105 8.49 25.54 13.77
C GLN A 105 7.14 25.78 14.49
N ARG A 106 7.01 25.63 15.81
CA ARG A 106 5.73 25.81 16.50
C ARG A 106 5.87 26.32 17.91
N TYR A 107 4.85 27.05 18.37
CA TYR A 107 4.65 27.35 19.78
C TYR A 107 4.09 26.12 20.54
N LEU A 108 4.45 26.01 21.79
CA LEU A 108 3.95 24.96 22.69
C LEU A 108 3.06 25.56 23.78
N PRO A 109 1.72 25.40 23.69
CA PRO A 109 0.80 25.95 24.71
C PRO A 109 1.12 25.51 26.13
N ASP A 110 1.67 24.30 26.29
CA ASP A 110 2.05 23.75 27.60
C ASP A 110 3.16 24.55 28.28
N VAL A 111 4.04 25.22 27.53
CA VAL A 111 5.13 26.05 28.09
C VAL A 111 4.57 27.23 28.87
N VAL A 112 3.55 27.90 28.35
CA VAL A 112 2.88 29.03 29.04
C VAL A 112 2.21 28.58 30.32
N LEU A 113 1.52 27.42 30.28
CA LEU A 113 0.84 26.83 31.44
C LEU A 113 1.83 26.45 32.55
N LEU A 114 2.95 25.85 32.14
CA LEU A 114 4.03 25.45 33.05
C LEU A 114 4.76 26.66 33.65
N ALA A 115 5.01 27.70 32.86
CA ALA A 115 5.61 28.94 33.31
C ALA A 115 4.78 29.57 34.44
N SER A 116 3.46 29.66 34.26
CA SER A 116 2.54 30.16 35.29
C SER A 116 2.55 29.28 36.53
N SER A 117 2.57 27.95 36.38
CA SER A 117 2.55 27.00 37.50
C SER A 117 3.82 26.98 38.32
N LEU A 118 4.97 27.26 37.66
CA LEU A 118 6.30 27.27 38.28
C LEU A 118 6.72 28.67 38.77
N ASN A 119 5.89 29.68 38.55
CA ASN A 119 6.20 31.08 38.85
C ASN A 119 7.50 31.55 38.20
N ILE A 120 7.65 31.28 36.91
CA ILE A 120 8.82 31.65 36.08
C ILE A 120 8.36 32.47 34.90
N VAL A 121 9.24 33.33 34.37
CA VAL A 121 9.00 34.11 33.14
C VAL A 121 9.66 33.40 31.98
N ILE A 122 8.85 32.96 30.98
CA ILE A 122 9.35 32.33 29.76
C ILE A 122 8.88 33.12 28.56
N ASP A 123 9.84 33.47 27.69
CA ASP A 123 9.58 34.03 26.38
C ASP A 123 9.88 32.96 25.34
N GLU A 124 8.89 32.60 24.52
CA GLU A 124 8.99 31.52 23.55
C GLU A 124 9.45 32.06 22.19
N PHE A 125 10.50 31.46 21.67
CA PHE A 125 11.11 31.76 20.36
C PHE A 125 10.92 30.57 19.44
N VAL A 126 10.34 30.80 18.27
CA VAL A 126 10.13 29.76 17.24
C VAL A 126 11.10 30.02 16.09
N PHE A 127 11.87 29.01 15.73
CA PHE A 127 12.82 29.09 14.63
C PHE A 127 12.53 28.04 13.55
N ILE A 128 12.92 28.34 12.30
CA ILE A 128 12.66 27.50 11.13
C ILE A 128 13.93 26.95 10.48
N SER A 129 15.09 27.54 10.79
CA SER A 129 16.39 27.09 10.31
C SER A 129 17.46 27.28 11.37
N HIS A 130 18.65 26.71 11.13
CA HIS A 130 19.79 26.89 12.03
C HIS A 130 20.29 28.35 12.06
N GLU A 131 20.27 29.03 10.91
CA GLU A 131 20.64 30.45 10.79
C GLU A 131 19.66 31.36 11.55
N ASP A 132 18.36 31.10 11.38
CA ASP A 132 17.29 31.79 12.11
C ASP A 132 17.44 31.61 13.62
N MET A 133 17.69 30.37 14.10
CA MET A 133 17.94 30.05 15.49
C MET A 133 19.15 30.88 16.05
N THR A 134 20.25 30.91 15.28
CA THR A 134 21.46 31.62 15.69
C THR A 134 21.20 33.12 15.78
N SER A 135 20.53 33.71 14.78
CA SER A 135 20.16 35.10 14.79
C SER A 135 19.26 35.50 15.97
N GLN A 136 18.27 34.65 16.30
CA GLN A 136 17.39 34.87 17.45
C GLN A 136 18.16 34.73 18.78
N LEU A 137 19.12 33.81 18.90
CA LEU A 137 20.00 33.70 20.07
C LEU A 137 20.88 34.91 20.27
N GLU A 138 21.44 35.49 19.18
CA GLU A 138 22.19 36.76 19.23
C GLU A 138 21.30 37.89 19.76
N GLN A 139 20.05 37.99 19.30
CA GLN A 139 19.10 38.97 19.82
C GLN A 139 18.77 38.76 21.30
N CYS A 140 18.64 37.51 21.76
CA CYS A 140 18.44 37.19 23.17
C CYS A 140 19.64 37.63 24.00
N TYR A 141 20.88 37.36 23.52
CA TYR A 141 22.11 37.84 24.17
C TYR A 141 22.12 39.35 24.29
N ALA A 142 21.83 40.07 23.20
CA ALA A 142 21.77 41.53 23.20
C ALA A 142 20.69 42.10 24.14
N ARG A 143 19.61 41.36 24.40
CA ARG A 143 18.55 41.68 25.37
C ARG A 143 18.84 41.20 26.80
N HIS A 144 20.04 40.74 27.09
CA HIS A 144 20.50 40.27 28.40
C HIS A 144 19.79 39.03 28.95
N TYR A 145 19.27 38.15 28.07
CA TYR A 145 18.89 36.81 28.52
C TYR A 145 20.12 36.06 28.98
N THR A 146 20.00 35.41 30.13
CA THR A 146 21.08 34.60 30.72
C THR A 146 20.78 33.10 30.73
N ILE A 147 19.51 32.74 30.53
CA ILE A 147 19.03 31.34 30.56
C ILE A 147 18.30 31.07 29.24
N VAL A 148 18.70 29.99 28.59
CA VAL A 148 18.09 29.53 27.34
C VAL A 148 17.70 28.07 27.50
N ALA A 149 16.46 27.72 27.18
CA ALA A 149 15.95 26.36 27.21
C ALA A 149 15.59 25.88 25.82
N GLY A 150 15.91 24.63 25.49
CA GLY A 150 15.60 24.07 24.15
C GLY A 150 16.28 22.76 23.85
N GLY A 151 16.35 22.43 22.57
CA GLY A 151 17.05 21.24 22.08
C GLY A 151 18.58 21.40 22.08
N CYS A 152 19.29 20.31 21.73
CA CYS A 152 20.76 20.27 21.72
C CYS A 152 21.39 21.40 20.88
N PRO A 153 20.99 21.69 19.60
CA PRO A 153 21.59 22.76 18.83
C PRO A 153 21.45 24.14 19.52
N VAL A 154 20.31 24.39 20.17
CA VAL A 154 20.03 25.65 20.88
C VAL A 154 20.97 25.81 22.07
N THR A 155 21.07 24.78 22.90
CA THR A 155 21.89 24.82 24.13
C THR A 155 23.39 24.83 23.86
N GLU A 156 23.84 24.19 22.78
CA GLU A 156 25.23 24.24 22.32
C GLU A 156 25.59 25.63 21.82
N THR A 157 24.75 26.23 20.95
CA THR A 157 24.98 27.58 20.46
C THR A 157 24.91 28.61 21.57
N ALA A 158 23.98 28.48 22.54
CA ALA A 158 23.87 29.38 23.69
C ALA A 158 25.14 29.42 24.54
N ARG A 159 25.91 28.34 24.64
CA ARG A 159 27.20 28.29 25.35
C ARG A 159 28.26 29.23 24.72
N HIS A 160 28.22 29.42 23.41
CA HIS A 160 29.14 30.35 22.73
C HIS A 160 28.93 31.79 23.19
N TYR A 161 27.69 32.12 23.59
CA TYR A 161 27.31 33.42 24.15
C TYR A 161 27.37 33.45 25.69
N GLN A 162 28.00 32.45 26.33
CA GLN A 162 28.07 32.32 27.79
C GLN A 162 26.71 32.31 28.51
N MET A 163 25.65 31.95 27.82
CA MET A 163 24.31 31.76 28.41
C MET A 163 24.19 30.34 28.99
N GLN A 164 23.41 30.23 30.06
CA GLN A 164 23.09 28.95 30.69
C GLN A 164 22.11 28.19 29.80
N GLY A 165 22.54 27.12 29.14
CA GLY A 165 21.67 26.25 28.34
C GLY A 165 20.98 25.20 29.20
N ILE A 166 19.67 25.12 29.11
CA ILE A 166 18.83 24.08 29.71
C ILE A 166 18.38 23.14 28.60
N LEU A 167 18.97 21.96 28.55
CA LEU A 167 18.60 20.94 27.57
C LEU A 167 17.30 20.25 27.98
N ILE A 168 16.33 20.25 27.07
CA ILE A 168 15.09 19.49 27.25
C ILE A 168 15.29 18.12 26.63
N GLU A 169 15.45 17.13 27.47
CA GLU A 169 15.65 15.75 27.08
C GLU A 169 14.31 15.01 26.98
N ASN A 170 14.20 14.10 26.01
CA ASN A 170 13.05 13.21 25.92
C ASN A 170 13.19 12.04 26.90
N GLY A 171 12.18 11.87 27.72
CA GLY A 171 12.11 10.76 28.68
C GLY A 171 11.39 9.54 28.13
N VAL A 172 11.14 8.59 29.02
CA VAL A 172 10.49 7.29 28.70
C VAL A 172 9.10 7.47 28.10
N GLU A 173 8.32 8.47 28.57
CA GLU A 173 6.96 8.73 28.09
C GLU A 173 6.93 9.14 26.63
N SER A 174 7.76 10.12 26.25
CA SER A 174 7.90 10.62 24.88
C SER A 174 8.38 9.53 23.94
N VAL A 175 9.36 8.75 24.37
CA VAL A 175 9.92 7.64 23.60
C VAL A 175 8.86 6.54 23.41
N ASN A 176 8.15 6.14 24.47
CA ASN A 176 7.09 5.12 24.36
C ASN A 176 5.93 5.55 23.46
N SER A 177 5.58 6.85 23.48
CA SER A 177 4.58 7.39 22.56
C SER A 177 5.03 7.27 21.12
N ALA A 178 6.26 7.68 20.82
CA ALA A 178 6.83 7.59 19.49
C ALA A 178 7.01 6.14 19.00
N LEU A 179 7.40 5.21 19.88
CA LEU A 179 7.50 3.79 19.54
C LEU A 179 6.14 3.17 19.22
N ARG A 180 5.07 3.55 19.94
CA ARG A 180 3.70 3.11 19.60
C ARG A 180 3.26 3.63 18.24
N GLU A 181 3.54 4.90 17.94
CA GLU A 181 3.26 5.48 16.62
C GLU A 181 4.05 4.77 15.51
N ALA A 182 5.35 4.52 15.73
CA ALA A 182 6.19 3.79 14.79
C ALA A 182 5.64 2.38 14.53
N LEU A 183 5.22 1.66 15.57
CA LEU A 183 4.64 0.32 15.41
C LEU A 183 3.34 0.35 14.61
N ALA A 184 2.46 1.31 14.86
CA ALA A 184 1.21 1.48 14.13
C ALA A 184 1.44 1.78 12.63
N ILE A 185 2.43 2.62 12.31
CA ILE A 185 2.83 2.91 10.92
C ILE A 185 3.35 1.65 10.24
N VAL A 186 4.27 0.92 10.88
CA VAL A 186 4.83 -0.31 10.33
C VAL A 186 3.76 -1.36 10.10
N GLU A 187 2.86 -1.59 11.05
CA GLU A 187 1.78 -2.56 10.91
C GLU A 187 0.82 -2.19 9.76
N THR A 188 0.48 -0.90 9.66
CA THR A 188 -0.39 -0.40 8.57
C THR A 188 0.27 -0.57 7.21
N THR A 189 1.55 -0.22 7.08
CA THR A 189 2.31 -0.33 5.83
C THR A 189 2.47 -1.79 5.42
N ARG A 190 2.86 -2.67 6.35
CA ARG A 190 2.99 -4.11 6.09
C ARG A 190 1.65 -4.74 5.70
N ARG A 191 0.54 -4.35 6.33
CA ARG A 191 -0.80 -4.83 5.94
C ARG A 191 -1.14 -4.43 4.52
N LYS A 192 -0.97 -3.15 4.16
CA LYS A 192 -1.21 -2.66 2.80
C LYS A 192 -0.35 -3.42 1.77
N MET A 193 0.92 -3.63 2.07
CA MET A 193 1.85 -4.35 1.20
C MET A 193 1.44 -5.81 0.99
N LEU A 194 1.02 -6.50 2.07
CA LEU A 194 0.50 -7.86 2.00
C LEU A 194 -0.78 -7.95 1.16
N ASP A 195 -1.70 -7.00 1.31
CA ASP A 195 -2.94 -6.99 0.54
C ASP A 195 -2.67 -6.70 -0.95
N MET A 196 -1.74 -5.79 -1.26
CA MET A 196 -1.31 -5.54 -2.64
C MET A 196 -0.65 -6.79 -3.26
N THR A 197 0.28 -7.43 -2.55
CA THR A 197 0.92 -8.67 -3.02
C THR A 197 -0.09 -9.79 -3.24
N ARG A 198 -1.10 -9.94 -2.36
CA ARG A 198 -2.19 -10.90 -2.55
C ARG A 198 -2.98 -10.62 -3.83
N LEU A 199 -3.34 -9.35 -4.06
CA LEU A 199 -4.05 -8.95 -5.27
C LEU A 199 -3.22 -9.24 -6.54
N GLU A 200 -1.93 -8.94 -6.53
CA GLU A 200 -1.02 -9.24 -7.64
C GLU A 200 -0.96 -10.74 -7.94
N ILE A 201 -0.82 -11.58 -6.90
CA ILE A 201 -0.80 -13.04 -7.05
C ILE A 201 -2.14 -13.54 -7.61
N ILE A 202 -3.27 -13.05 -7.10
CA ILE A 202 -4.60 -13.41 -7.60
C ILE A 202 -4.71 -13.04 -9.07
N LEU A 203 -4.42 -11.78 -9.43
CA LEU A 203 -4.51 -11.29 -10.81
C LEU A 203 -3.56 -12.03 -11.77
N SER A 204 -2.39 -12.46 -11.31
CA SER A 204 -1.45 -13.23 -12.13
C SER A 204 -1.83 -14.70 -12.28
N SER A 205 -2.60 -15.26 -11.34
CA SER A 205 -3.08 -16.66 -11.37
C SER A 205 -4.34 -16.85 -12.22
N ILE A 206 -5.09 -15.77 -12.52
CA ILE A 206 -6.29 -15.79 -13.33
C ILE A 206 -5.91 -15.97 -14.80
N THR A 207 -6.55 -16.89 -15.50
CA THR A 207 -6.32 -17.16 -16.93
C THR A 207 -7.12 -16.21 -17.84
N GLU A 208 -8.09 -15.48 -17.31
CA GLU A 208 -8.84 -14.44 -18.02
C GLU A 208 -7.99 -13.15 -18.08
N GLY A 209 -8.00 -12.49 -19.24
CA GLY A 209 -7.48 -11.14 -19.36
C GLY A 209 -8.30 -10.18 -18.53
N ILE A 210 -7.65 -9.38 -17.69
CA ILE A 210 -8.29 -8.35 -16.87
C ILE A 210 -7.68 -7.00 -17.22
N ILE A 211 -8.54 -6.04 -17.55
CA ILE A 211 -8.18 -4.64 -17.75
C ILE A 211 -9.08 -3.80 -16.86
N VAL A 212 -8.48 -2.81 -16.18
CA VAL A 212 -9.23 -1.80 -15.42
C VAL A 212 -8.89 -0.44 -15.96
N THR A 213 -9.90 0.38 -16.18
CA THR A 213 -9.74 1.79 -16.60
C THR A 213 -10.27 2.74 -15.53
N ASN A 214 -9.77 3.99 -15.54
CA ASN A 214 -10.34 5.08 -14.77
C ASN A 214 -11.53 5.74 -15.49
N GLU A 215 -12.06 6.84 -14.94
CA GLU A 215 -13.13 7.65 -15.51
C GLU A 215 -12.78 8.32 -16.85
N ASN A 216 -11.49 8.45 -17.17
CA ASN A 216 -10.98 9.00 -18.43
C ASN A 216 -10.68 7.90 -19.45
N ASN A 217 -10.98 6.63 -19.16
CA ASN A 217 -10.60 5.44 -19.94
C ASN A 217 -9.09 5.18 -20.03
N ASP A 218 -8.27 5.74 -19.14
CA ASP A 218 -6.87 5.38 -19.06
C ASP A 218 -6.72 4.05 -18.34
N ILE A 219 -5.90 3.16 -18.89
CA ILE A 219 -5.65 1.83 -18.34
C ILE A 219 -4.87 1.95 -17.01
N GLN A 220 -5.48 1.47 -15.93
CA GLN A 220 -4.89 1.43 -14.59
C GLN A 220 -4.34 0.05 -14.21
N LEU A 221 -4.89 -1.01 -14.81
CA LEU A 221 -4.47 -2.38 -14.58
C LEU A 221 -4.56 -3.18 -15.88
N PHE A 222 -3.53 -4.01 -16.09
CA PHE A 222 -3.42 -4.90 -17.24
C PHE A 222 -2.70 -6.17 -16.76
N ASN A 223 -3.44 -7.26 -16.54
CA ASN A 223 -2.87 -8.47 -15.97
C ASN A 223 -2.07 -9.31 -16.97
N LYS A 224 -1.37 -10.32 -16.49
CA LYS A 224 -0.51 -11.17 -17.32
C LYS A 224 -1.28 -11.94 -18.40
N ALA A 225 -2.51 -12.36 -18.12
CA ALA A 225 -3.36 -13.02 -19.10
C ALA A 225 -3.77 -12.05 -20.22
N ALA A 226 -4.06 -10.78 -19.90
CA ALA A 226 -4.33 -9.75 -20.89
C ALA A 226 -3.11 -9.50 -21.82
N GLU A 227 -1.89 -9.48 -21.27
CA GLU A 227 -0.67 -9.40 -22.09
C GLU A 227 -0.59 -10.54 -23.11
N ASN A 228 -0.87 -11.77 -22.67
CA ASN A 228 -0.77 -12.96 -23.51
C ASN A 228 -1.84 -12.99 -24.61
N ILE A 229 -3.08 -12.53 -24.31
CA ILE A 229 -4.22 -12.54 -25.25
C ILE A 229 -4.08 -11.41 -26.27
N ILE A 230 -3.69 -10.22 -25.82
CA ILE A 230 -3.62 -9.00 -26.67
C ILE A 230 -2.27 -8.87 -27.37
N GLY A 231 -1.20 -9.46 -26.80
CA GLY A 231 0.15 -9.39 -27.37
C GLY A 231 0.91 -8.10 -27.05
N ILE A 232 0.47 -7.34 -26.02
CA ILE A 232 1.08 -6.07 -25.57
C ILE A 232 1.44 -6.22 -24.10
N THR A 233 2.61 -5.70 -23.68
CA THR A 233 3.03 -5.77 -22.28
C THR A 233 2.35 -4.70 -21.43
N ALA A 234 2.16 -4.96 -20.12
CA ALA A 234 1.55 -4.02 -19.20
C ALA A 234 2.25 -2.63 -19.17
N PRO A 235 3.59 -2.51 -19.18
CA PRO A 235 4.26 -1.21 -19.27
C PRO A 235 3.95 -0.43 -20.54
N GLN A 236 3.61 -1.12 -21.64
CA GLN A 236 3.22 -0.48 -22.89
C GLN A 236 1.74 -0.03 -22.90
N ALA A 237 0.89 -0.65 -22.08
CA ALA A 237 -0.54 -0.38 -21.99
C ALA A 237 -0.91 0.62 -20.88
N LEU A 238 -0.28 0.50 -19.72
CA LEU A 238 -0.60 1.32 -18.53
C LEU A 238 -0.49 2.83 -18.81
N GLY A 239 -1.46 3.57 -18.31
CA GLY A 239 -1.57 5.03 -18.48
C GLY A 239 -2.02 5.49 -19.86
N LYS A 240 -2.21 4.59 -20.82
CA LYS A 240 -2.75 4.93 -22.15
C LYS A 240 -4.27 4.80 -22.17
N GLN A 241 -4.90 5.54 -23.05
CA GLN A 241 -6.33 5.36 -23.33
C GLN A 241 -6.58 3.99 -23.93
N ILE A 242 -7.62 3.30 -23.46
CA ILE A 242 -7.93 1.93 -23.87
C ILE A 242 -8.15 1.81 -25.37
N ASP A 243 -8.76 2.80 -26.03
CA ASP A 243 -9.03 2.79 -27.47
C ASP A 243 -7.74 2.87 -28.32
N ALA A 244 -6.64 3.36 -27.76
CA ALA A 244 -5.33 3.36 -28.39
C ALA A 244 -4.64 1.98 -28.32
N VAL A 245 -5.05 1.13 -27.37
CA VAL A 245 -4.48 -0.21 -27.13
C VAL A 245 -5.35 -1.29 -27.75
N ILE A 246 -6.67 -1.19 -27.60
CA ILE A 246 -7.65 -2.15 -28.10
C ILE A 246 -8.76 -1.39 -28.84
N LYS A 247 -8.88 -1.62 -30.13
CA LYS A 247 -9.96 -1.02 -30.93
C LYS A 247 -11.31 -1.65 -30.62
N ASN A 248 -12.38 -0.86 -30.72
CA ASN A 248 -13.78 -1.31 -30.55
C ASN A 248 -14.12 -1.91 -29.19
N THR A 249 -13.52 -1.39 -28.09
CA THR A 249 -13.67 -1.95 -26.74
C THR A 249 -15.06 -1.78 -26.14
N ARG A 250 -15.90 -0.86 -26.63
CA ARG A 250 -17.19 -0.44 -26.05
C ARG A 250 -17.13 0.01 -24.58
N ILE A 251 -15.95 0.16 -23.99
CA ILE A 251 -15.78 0.58 -22.59
C ILE A 251 -16.40 1.96 -22.36
N ASN A 252 -16.25 2.87 -23.33
CA ASN A 252 -16.90 4.19 -23.30
C ASN A 252 -18.43 4.09 -23.18
N GLN A 253 -19.07 3.13 -23.84
CA GLN A 253 -20.52 2.94 -23.74
C GLN A 253 -20.93 2.48 -22.34
N VAL A 254 -20.17 1.57 -21.74
CA VAL A 254 -20.41 1.09 -20.37
C VAL A 254 -20.18 2.19 -19.33
N LEU A 255 -19.16 3.02 -19.53
CA LEU A 255 -18.88 4.17 -18.67
C LEU A 255 -20.04 5.19 -18.70
N LEU A 256 -20.58 5.47 -19.88
CA LEU A 256 -21.69 6.42 -20.08
C LEU A 256 -23.04 5.84 -19.61
N SER A 257 -23.35 4.59 -20.00
CA SER A 257 -24.62 3.94 -19.67
C SER A 257 -24.69 3.52 -18.20
N LYS A 258 -23.53 3.36 -17.55
CA LYS A 258 -23.39 2.83 -16.19
C LYS A 258 -24.03 1.44 -16.00
N SER A 259 -24.19 0.70 -17.10
CA SER A 259 -24.82 -0.63 -17.14
C SER A 259 -23.79 -1.67 -17.56
N PRO A 260 -23.74 -2.84 -16.90
CA PRO A 260 -22.76 -3.87 -17.25
C PRO A 260 -23.14 -4.55 -18.58
N GLU A 261 -22.12 -4.93 -19.35
CA GLU A 261 -22.21 -5.85 -20.48
C GLU A 261 -21.58 -7.19 -20.07
N ILE A 262 -22.30 -8.30 -20.24
CA ILE A 262 -21.84 -9.61 -19.76
C ILE A 262 -21.78 -10.61 -20.90
N ARG A 263 -20.60 -11.23 -21.11
CA ARG A 263 -20.36 -12.30 -22.09
C ARG A 263 -20.66 -11.91 -23.53
N GLU A 264 -20.30 -10.72 -23.92
CA GLU A 264 -20.40 -10.24 -25.29
C GLU A 264 -19.22 -10.78 -26.13
N LEU A 265 -19.52 -11.24 -27.35
CA LEU A 265 -18.50 -11.61 -28.33
C LEU A 265 -17.90 -10.34 -28.94
N GLN A 266 -16.57 -10.26 -28.94
CA GLN A 266 -15.84 -9.18 -29.58
C GLN A 266 -14.75 -9.74 -30.47
N GLU A 267 -14.67 -9.26 -31.70
CA GLU A 267 -13.61 -9.60 -32.64
C GLU A 267 -12.45 -8.62 -32.44
N LEU A 268 -11.25 -9.18 -32.28
CA LEU A 268 -9.97 -8.49 -32.31
C LEU A 268 -9.28 -8.82 -33.64
N GLU A 269 -8.23 -8.07 -33.99
CA GLU A 269 -7.49 -8.25 -35.25
C GLU A 269 -7.01 -9.70 -35.48
N ASN A 270 -6.62 -10.40 -34.39
CA ASN A 270 -6.02 -11.75 -34.49
C ASN A 270 -6.82 -12.85 -33.79
N THR A 271 -7.86 -12.53 -33.04
CA THR A 271 -8.64 -13.52 -32.28
C THR A 271 -10.02 -12.98 -31.93
N SER A 272 -10.94 -13.89 -31.59
CA SER A 272 -12.22 -13.53 -31.01
C SER A 272 -12.18 -13.77 -29.51
N ILE A 273 -12.71 -12.84 -28.73
CA ILE A 273 -12.79 -12.91 -27.28
C ILE A 273 -14.24 -12.85 -26.80
N ILE A 274 -14.53 -13.53 -25.70
CA ILE A 274 -15.75 -13.31 -24.92
C ILE A 274 -15.40 -12.37 -23.79
N THR A 275 -16.06 -11.22 -23.73
CA THR A 275 -15.73 -10.14 -22.80
C THR A 275 -16.92 -9.75 -21.94
N SER A 276 -16.64 -9.39 -20.68
CA SER A 276 -17.58 -8.78 -19.76
C SER A 276 -17.02 -7.45 -19.29
N ARG A 277 -17.86 -6.41 -19.26
CA ARG A 277 -17.50 -5.06 -18.85
C ARG A 277 -18.42 -4.61 -17.72
N VAL A 278 -17.84 -4.26 -16.59
CA VAL A 278 -18.60 -3.88 -15.40
C VAL A 278 -18.14 -2.51 -14.91
N PRO A 279 -19.05 -1.53 -14.79
CA PRO A 279 -18.70 -0.22 -14.27
C PRO A 279 -18.37 -0.31 -12.77
N MET A 280 -17.32 0.39 -12.34
CA MET A 280 -16.91 0.51 -10.94
C MET A 280 -17.50 1.77 -10.33
N PHE A 281 -18.02 1.66 -9.09
CA PHE A 281 -18.59 2.79 -8.38
C PHE A 281 -17.89 3.04 -7.05
N MET A 282 -17.69 4.33 -6.73
CA MET A 282 -17.38 4.83 -5.40
C MET A 282 -18.53 5.75 -4.96
N GLY A 283 -19.40 5.23 -4.08
CA GLY A 283 -20.68 5.87 -3.78
C GLY A 283 -21.59 5.91 -5.02
N LYS A 284 -21.93 7.10 -5.49
CA LYS A 284 -22.77 7.32 -6.71
C LYS A 284 -21.93 7.62 -7.96
N ASN A 285 -20.62 7.82 -7.83
CA ASN A 285 -19.76 8.21 -8.93
C ASN A 285 -19.16 6.96 -9.58
N CYS A 286 -19.29 6.85 -10.91
CA CYS A 286 -18.59 5.84 -11.69
C CYS A 286 -17.13 6.28 -11.81
N ILE A 287 -16.20 5.43 -11.30
CA ILE A 287 -14.75 5.70 -11.24
C ILE A 287 -13.96 4.93 -12.30
N GLY A 288 -14.64 4.20 -13.18
CA GLY A 288 -14.02 3.42 -14.26
C GLY A 288 -14.77 2.16 -14.60
N VAL A 289 -14.13 1.29 -15.38
CA VAL A 289 -14.68 0.01 -15.84
C VAL A 289 -13.69 -1.11 -15.64
N VAL A 290 -14.16 -2.26 -15.12
CA VAL A 290 -13.43 -3.53 -15.17
C VAL A 290 -13.87 -4.31 -16.41
N CYS A 291 -12.93 -4.71 -17.24
CA CYS A 291 -13.14 -5.58 -18.37
C CYS A 291 -12.44 -6.93 -18.10
N SER A 292 -13.18 -8.03 -18.13
CA SER A 292 -12.62 -9.39 -18.17
C SER A 292 -12.91 -10.02 -19.51
N PHE A 293 -11.96 -10.82 -20.03
CA PHE A 293 -12.11 -11.48 -21.33
C PHE A 293 -11.30 -12.76 -21.43
N THR A 294 -11.83 -13.69 -22.24
CA THR A 294 -11.20 -14.99 -22.54
C THR A 294 -11.14 -15.16 -24.04
N ASP A 295 -10.05 -15.66 -24.57
CA ASP A 295 -9.92 -15.98 -25.99
C ASP A 295 -10.68 -17.28 -26.36
N THR A 296 -11.22 -17.32 -27.59
CA THR A 296 -11.97 -18.46 -28.08
C THR A 296 -11.19 -19.79 -28.09
N PRO A 297 -9.87 -19.83 -28.43
CA PRO A 297 -9.07 -21.04 -28.35
C PRO A 297 -9.03 -21.70 -26.96
N GLN A 298 -9.00 -20.92 -25.87
CA GLN A 298 -9.05 -21.48 -24.51
C GLN A 298 -10.40 -22.17 -24.24
N ILE A 299 -11.50 -21.56 -24.64
CA ILE A 299 -12.84 -22.13 -24.48
C ILE A 299 -12.94 -23.45 -25.24
N GLN A 300 -12.49 -23.52 -26.49
CA GLN A 300 -12.49 -24.74 -27.30
C GLN A 300 -11.62 -25.84 -26.68
N LYS A 301 -10.48 -25.49 -26.07
CA LYS A 301 -9.61 -26.44 -25.37
C LYS A 301 -10.32 -27.07 -24.17
N VAL A 302 -11.00 -26.27 -23.34
CA VAL A 302 -11.76 -26.73 -22.17
C VAL A 302 -12.93 -27.62 -22.63
N GLU A 303 -13.68 -27.20 -23.65
CA GLU A 303 -14.79 -27.98 -24.22
C GLU A 303 -14.29 -29.35 -24.74
N ARG A 304 -13.17 -29.39 -25.44
CA ARG A 304 -12.55 -30.65 -25.90
C ARG A 304 -12.18 -31.59 -24.76
N ILE A 305 -11.63 -31.05 -23.68
CA ILE A 305 -11.28 -31.84 -22.48
C ILE A 305 -12.55 -32.40 -21.81
N ILE A 306 -13.60 -31.58 -21.66
CA ILE A 306 -14.89 -32.02 -21.07
C ILE A 306 -15.50 -33.07 -21.96
N ARG A 307 -15.58 -32.87 -23.27
CA ARG A 307 -16.14 -33.79 -24.25
C ARG A 307 -15.35 -35.11 -24.23
N GLY A 308 -14.04 -35.10 -24.15
CA GLY A 308 -13.19 -36.29 -23.99
C GLY A 308 -13.44 -37.07 -22.70
N LYS A 309 -13.67 -36.37 -21.57
CA LYS A 309 -14.03 -37.00 -20.30
C LYS A 309 -15.41 -37.60 -20.32
N LEU A 310 -16.38 -36.97 -20.97
CA LEU A 310 -17.76 -37.50 -21.14
C LEU A 310 -17.78 -38.75 -22.04
N GLN A 311 -16.98 -38.73 -23.12
CA GLN A 311 -16.82 -39.91 -23.98
C GLN A 311 -16.26 -41.13 -23.22
N LYS A 312 -15.23 -40.90 -22.36
CA LYS A 312 -14.66 -41.98 -21.52
C LYS A 312 -15.67 -42.54 -20.50
N LYS A 313 -16.68 -41.75 -20.11
CA LYS A 313 -17.77 -42.16 -19.21
C LYS A 313 -18.99 -42.77 -19.94
N GLY A 314 -18.93 -42.88 -21.27
CA GLY A 314 -20.04 -43.44 -22.05
C GLY A 314 -21.24 -42.52 -22.27
N PHE A 315 -21.13 -41.23 -21.89
CA PHE A 315 -22.23 -40.27 -22.05
C PHE A 315 -22.34 -39.63 -23.44
N ASN A 316 -21.40 -39.89 -24.34
CA ASN A 316 -21.49 -39.43 -25.74
C ASN A 316 -21.43 -40.64 -26.67
N ALA A 317 -22.39 -40.72 -27.55
CA ALA A 317 -22.43 -41.79 -28.55
C ALA A 317 -21.24 -41.64 -29.54
N ARG A 318 -20.57 -42.74 -29.81
CA ARG A 318 -19.50 -42.79 -30.82
C ARG A 318 -20.05 -42.76 -32.23
N TYR A 319 -21.28 -43.24 -32.43
CA TYR A 319 -21.99 -43.31 -33.69
C TYR A 319 -23.28 -42.53 -33.60
N THR A 320 -23.66 -41.88 -34.70
CA THR A 320 -24.92 -41.16 -34.88
C THR A 320 -25.86 -42.00 -35.78
N PHE A 321 -27.10 -41.59 -35.88
CA PHE A 321 -28.06 -42.24 -36.78
C PHE A 321 -27.61 -42.18 -38.25
N ASP A 322 -26.79 -41.24 -38.66
CA ASP A 322 -26.26 -41.15 -40.01
C ASP A 322 -25.22 -42.21 -40.37
N HIS A 323 -24.55 -42.77 -39.34
CA HIS A 323 -23.62 -43.88 -39.52
C HIS A 323 -24.36 -45.25 -39.68
N LEU A 324 -25.68 -45.30 -39.41
CA LEU A 324 -26.49 -46.49 -39.53
C LEU A 324 -27.09 -46.54 -40.97
N LEU A 325 -26.33 -47.16 -41.84
CA LEU A 325 -26.72 -47.33 -43.25
C LEU A 325 -27.58 -48.57 -43.39
N THR A 326 -28.79 -48.41 -43.93
CA THR A 326 -29.71 -49.54 -44.19
C THR A 326 -30.63 -49.21 -45.34
N ALA A 327 -30.88 -50.24 -46.22
CA ALA A 327 -31.87 -50.21 -47.28
C ALA A 327 -33.14 -50.98 -46.88
N ASP A 328 -33.11 -51.77 -45.82
CA ASP A 328 -34.23 -52.56 -45.35
C ASP A 328 -35.30 -51.67 -44.68
N SER A 329 -36.56 -51.87 -45.08
CA SER A 329 -37.70 -51.09 -44.65
C SER A 329 -38.03 -51.28 -43.15
N ALA A 330 -37.84 -52.47 -42.61
CA ALA A 330 -38.08 -52.75 -41.19
C ALA A 330 -37.04 -52.01 -40.33
N MET A 331 -35.77 -52.04 -40.72
CA MET A 331 -34.70 -51.33 -40.02
C MET A 331 -34.80 -49.81 -40.16
N GLN A 332 -35.31 -49.27 -41.27
CA GLN A 332 -35.63 -47.84 -41.43
C GLN A 332 -36.74 -47.42 -40.44
N ALA A 333 -37.76 -48.28 -40.22
CA ALA A 333 -38.79 -47.99 -39.21
C ALA A 333 -38.24 -47.96 -37.81
N VAL A 334 -37.34 -48.89 -37.43
CA VAL A 334 -36.66 -48.92 -36.15
C VAL A 334 -35.79 -47.67 -35.98
N LYS A 335 -35.06 -47.27 -37.01
CA LYS A 335 -34.22 -46.03 -36.98
C LYS A 335 -35.09 -44.79 -36.74
N LYS A 336 -36.23 -44.65 -37.41
CA LYS A 336 -37.18 -43.55 -37.17
C LYS A 336 -37.72 -43.54 -35.72
N LEU A 337 -38.12 -44.72 -35.22
CA LEU A 337 -38.64 -44.88 -33.89
C LEU A 337 -37.58 -44.50 -32.83
N ALA A 338 -36.34 -44.95 -33.02
CA ALA A 338 -35.21 -44.63 -32.14
C ALA A 338 -34.90 -43.10 -32.15
N GLN A 339 -35.02 -42.44 -33.29
CA GLN A 339 -34.87 -40.96 -33.37
C GLN A 339 -35.94 -40.20 -32.60
N VAL A 340 -37.16 -40.71 -32.50
CA VAL A 340 -38.25 -40.13 -31.71
C VAL A 340 -37.94 -40.29 -30.22
N TYR A 341 -37.57 -41.49 -29.77
CA TYR A 341 -37.25 -41.75 -28.37
C TYR A 341 -35.96 -41.06 -27.90
N ALA A 342 -34.98 -40.83 -28.78
CA ALA A 342 -33.75 -40.08 -28.46
C ALA A 342 -34.03 -38.62 -28.08
N ARG A 343 -35.24 -38.07 -28.31
CA ARG A 343 -35.67 -36.73 -27.90
C ARG A 343 -36.36 -36.70 -26.53
N THR A 344 -36.47 -37.84 -25.85
CA THR A 344 -37.12 -37.98 -24.55
C THR A 344 -36.11 -38.52 -23.50
N ASP A 345 -36.36 -38.22 -22.24
CA ASP A 345 -35.53 -38.73 -21.13
C ASP A 345 -35.94 -40.16 -20.69
N SER A 346 -36.77 -40.81 -21.47
CA SER A 346 -37.25 -42.17 -21.15
C SER A 346 -36.18 -43.23 -21.41
N PRO A 347 -35.98 -44.23 -20.53
CA PRO A 347 -35.06 -45.32 -20.78
C PRO A 347 -35.55 -46.17 -21.95
N VAL A 348 -34.66 -46.51 -22.89
CA VAL A 348 -34.94 -47.32 -24.06
C VAL A 348 -34.18 -48.61 -23.95
N MET A 349 -34.88 -49.77 -24.14
CA MET A 349 -34.29 -51.09 -24.20
C MET A 349 -34.27 -51.56 -25.66
N ILE A 350 -33.09 -51.98 -26.13
CA ILE A 350 -32.87 -52.48 -27.46
C ILE A 350 -32.68 -53.99 -27.42
N TYR A 351 -33.49 -54.74 -28.14
CA TYR A 351 -33.36 -56.18 -28.28
C TYR A 351 -32.80 -56.54 -29.65
N GLY A 352 -31.85 -57.49 -29.68
CA GLY A 352 -31.29 -58.03 -30.89
C GLY A 352 -30.76 -59.45 -30.69
N GLU A 353 -30.47 -60.14 -31.79
CA GLU A 353 -29.85 -61.46 -31.71
C GLU A 353 -28.40 -61.36 -31.25
N SER A 354 -27.86 -62.44 -30.71
CA SER A 354 -26.48 -62.51 -30.23
C SER A 354 -25.52 -62.21 -31.39
N GLY A 355 -24.63 -61.22 -31.23
CA GLY A 355 -23.66 -60.81 -32.24
C GLY A 355 -24.08 -59.60 -33.08
N THR A 356 -25.22 -58.97 -32.82
CA THR A 356 -25.67 -57.76 -33.53
C THR A 356 -25.02 -56.44 -33.03
N GLY A 357 -24.16 -56.50 -32.02
CA GLY A 357 -23.42 -55.37 -31.46
C GLY A 357 -23.87 -54.95 -30.06
#